data_79c2af27a206f846f885c9bb445ce972
#
_entry.id   79c2af27a206f846f885c9bb445ce972
#
_cell.length_a   1.000
_cell.length_b   1.000
_cell.length_c   1.000
_cell.angle_alpha   90.00
_cell.angle_beta   90.00
_cell.angle_gamma   90.00
#
_symmetry.space_group_name_H-M   'P 1'
#
loop_
_entity.id
_entity.type
_entity.pdbx_description
1 polymer ?
#
loop_
_entity_poly.entity_id
_entity_poly.type
_entity_poly.pdbx_seq_one_letter_code
_entity_poly.pdbx_strand_id
1 'polypeptide(L)'
;KANINLIDSAIQKSELGINPQIDGQIIRLRIPDLTEERRKDLIKILKGMGEKCKISIRNIRREANEELKKLLKSKEIGEDEEKSFEKNVQNITDKHIQTVEEKVSSKEKEIMTI
;
A
#
# COMPACT_ATOMS: atom_id res chain seq x y z
N LYS A 1 -16.86 5.37 26.93
CA LYS A 1 -18.32 5.58 26.79
C LYS A 1 -18.65 6.65 25.75
N ALA A 2 -18.04 7.83 25.84
CA ALA A 2 -18.41 8.99 25.00
C ALA A 2 -18.16 8.80 23.48
N ASN A 3 -17.30 7.88 23.08
CA ASN A 3 -16.87 7.71 21.69
C ASN A 3 -17.56 6.57 20.95
N ILE A 4 -18.43 5.80 21.61
CA ILE A 4 -19.07 4.63 20.98
C ILE A 4 -19.89 5.01 19.75
N ASN A 5 -20.68 6.05 19.85
CA ASN A 5 -21.51 6.50 18.73
C ASN A 5 -20.67 7.04 17.58
N LEU A 6 -19.56 7.72 17.89
CA LEU A 6 -18.62 8.21 16.87
C LEU A 6 -17.92 7.06 16.15
N ILE A 7 -17.51 6.04 16.90
CA ILE A 7 -16.88 4.84 16.33
C ILE A 7 -17.88 4.08 15.47
N ASP A 8 -19.11 3.88 15.94
CA ASP A 8 -20.19 3.25 15.19
C ASP A 8 -20.43 3.97 13.87
N SER A 9 -20.58 5.28 13.90
CA SER A 9 -20.78 6.09 12.70
C SER A 9 -19.61 6.00 11.72
N ALA A 10 -18.37 6.01 12.24
CA ALA A 10 -17.17 5.88 11.42
C ALA A 10 -17.11 4.51 10.72
N ILE A 11 -17.48 3.44 11.41
CA ILE A 11 -17.52 2.10 10.84
C ILE A 11 -18.62 1.99 9.77
N GLN A 12 -19.79 2.55 10.03
CA GLN A 12 -20.89 2.55 9.04
C GLN A 12 -20.54 3.33 7.78
N LYS A 13 -19.82 4.44 7.92
CA LYS A 13 -19.35 5.27 6.78
C LYS A 13 -18.17 4.65 6.04
N SER A 14 -17.46 3.69 6.65
CA SER A 14 -16.38 2.99 6.00
C SER A 14 -16.92 2.03 4.94
N GLU A 15 -16.13 1.73 3.93
CA GLU A 15 -16.50 0.80 2.88
C GLU A 15 -16.24 -0.67 3.26
N LEU A 16 -16.21 -0.98 4.55
CA LEU A 16 -15.94 -2.33 5.04
C LEU A 16 -17.12 -3.30 4.83
N GLY A 17 -18.33 -2.77 4.61
CA GLY A 17 -19.52 -3.61 4.45
C GLY A 17 -19.93 -4.33 5.72
N ILE A 18 -19.56 -3.80 6.89
CA ILE A 18 -19.86 -4.37 8.19
C ILE A 18 -20.80 -3.43 8.93
N ASN A 19 -21.89 -3.99 9.46
CA ASN A 19 -22.82 -3.23 10.29
C ASN A 19 -22.47 -3.47 11.77
N PRO A 20 -21.95 -2.45 12.47
CA PRO A 20 -21.66 -2.59 13.89
C PRO A 20 -22.93 -2.65 14.73
N GLN A 21 -22.91 -3.38 15.82
CA GLN A 21 -23.97 -3.43 16.81
C GLN A 21 -23.44 -2.96 18.15
N ILE A 22 -24.12 -1.98 18.74
CA ILE A 22 -23.78 -1.45 20.05
C ILE A 22 -24.48 -2.29 21.11
N ASP A 23 -23.70 -2.85 22.05
CA ASP A 23 -24.17 -3.60 23.20
C ASP A 23 -23.52 -3.02 24.46
N GLY A 24 -24.23 -2.05 25.10
CA GLY A 24 -23.69 -1.34 26.25
C GLY A 24 -22.45 -0.52 25.92
N GLN A 25 -21.28 -0.98 26.38
CA GLN A 25 -19.99 -0.33 26.15
C GLN A 25 -19.16 -1.02 25.08
N ILE A 26 -19.75 -2.03 24.43
CA ILE A 26 -19.07 -2.87 23.45
C ILE A 26 -19.69 -2.64 22.08
N ILE A 27 -18.84 -2.53 21.07
CA ILE A 27 -19.25 -2.53 19.67
C ILE A 27 -18.92 -3.91 19.12
N ARG A 28 -19.94 -4.63 18.66
CA ARG A 28 -19.76 -5.96 18.05
C ARG A 28 -19.73 -5.83 16.54
N LEU A 29 -18.69 -6.38 15.95
CA LEU A 29 -18.50 -6.43 14.51
C LEU A 29 -18.61 -7.90 14.08
N ARG A 30 -19.65 -8.22 13.33
CA ARG A 30 -19.78 -9.55 12.75
C ARG A 30 -19.13 -9.54 11.38
N ILE A 31 -18.06 -10.30 11.24
CA ILE A 31 -17.37 -10.46 9.97
C ILE A 31 -18.11 -11.50 9.15
N PRO A 32 -18.65 -11.15 7.96
CA PRO A 32 -19.33 -12.11 7.12
C PRO A 32 -18.36 -13.13 6.54
N ASP A 33 -18.87 -14.33 6.24
CA ASP A 33 -18.09 -15.35 5.55
C ASP A 33 -17.69 -14.85 4.16
N LEU A 34 -16.48 -15.21 3.72
CA LEU A 34 -15.98 -14.85 2.42
C LEU A 34 -16.57 -15.73 1.33
N THR A 35 -17.42 -15.17 0.48
CA THR A 35 -17.90 -15.82 -0.73
C THR A 35 -16.82 -15.75 -1.82
N GLU A 36 -16.94 -16.58 -2.86
CA GLU A 36 -16.02 -16.52 -4.02
C GLU A 36 -16.06 -15.15 -4.68
N GLU A 37 -17.25 -14.57 -4.83
CA GLU A 37 -17.42 -13.24 -5.39
C GLU A 37 -16.70 -12.18 -4.54
N ARG A 38 -16.85 -12.23 -3.22
CA ARG A 38 -16.17 -11.32 -2.30
C ARG A 38 -14.65 -11.48 -2.37
N ARG A 39 -14.16 -12.70 -2.48
CA ARG A 39 -12.73 -13.00 -2.64
C ARG A 39 -12.16 -12.38 -3.92
N LYS A 40 -12.87 -12.50 -5.03
CA LYS A 40 -12.48 -11.89 -6.31
C LYS A 40 -12.42 -10.37 -6.21
N ASP A 41 -13.40 -9.75 -5.55
CA ASP A 41 -13.43 -8.32 -5.33
C ASP A 41 -12.26 -7.87 -4.46
N LEU A 42 -11.93 -8.60 -3.41
CA LEU A 42 -10.81 -8.30 -2.54
C LEU A 42 -9.47 -8.42 -3.27
N ILE A 43 -9.31 -9.41 -4.13
CA ILE A 43 -8.10 -9.58 -4.96
C ILE A 43 -7.95 -8.40 -5.92
N LYS A 44 -9.05 -7.95 -6.52
CA LYS A 44 -9.05 -6.78 -7.41
C LYS A 44 -8.60 -5.52 -6.69
N ILE A 45 -9.12 -5.29 -5.48
CA ILE A 45 -8.71 -4.20 -4.61
C ILE A 45 -7.23 -4.32 -4.25
N LEU A 46 -6.79 -5.51 -3.85
CA LEU A 46 -5.40 -5.80 -3.51
C LEU A 46 -4.44 -5.47 -4.65
N LYS A 47 -4.74 -5.92 -5.86
CA LYS A 47 -3.92 -5.64 -7.05
C LYS A 47 -3.87 -4.14 -7.35
N GLY A 48 -4.99 -3.44 -7.22
CA GLY A 48 -5.05 -2.00 -7.36
C GLY A 48 -4.18 -1.27 -6.35
N MET A 49 -4.19 -1.69 -5.10
CA MET A 49 -3.31 -1.15 -4.05
C MET A 49 -1.84 -1.40 -4.36
N GLY A 50 -1.51 -2.59 -4.83
CA GLY A 50 -0.15 -2.94 -5.24
C GLY A 50 0.36 -2.06 -6.37
N GLU A 51 -0.46 -1.83 -7.38
CA GLU A 51 -0.11 -0.94 -8.50
C GLU A 51 0.11 0.51 -8.04
N LYS A 52 -0.75 1.03 -7.19
CA LYS A 52 -0.58 2.37 -6.61
C LYS A 52 0.73 2.48 -5.83
N CYS A 53 1.05 1.47 -5.06
CA CYS A 53 2.31 1.42 -4.30
C CYS A 53 3.53 1.44 -5.22
N LYS A 54 3.52 0.65 -6.28
CA LYS A 54 4.60 0.63 -7.28
C LYS A 54 4.75 1.97 -7.98
N ILE A 55 3.65 2.63 -8.34
CA ILE A 55 3.67 3.96 -8.95
C ILE A 55 4.33 4.96 -8.01
N SER A 56 3.98 4.94 -6.73
CA SER A 56 4.59 5.82 -5.71
C SER A 56 6.10 5.58 -5.59
N ILE A 57 6.53 4.34 -5.58
CA ILE A 57 7.95 3.97 -5.53
C ILE A 57 8.69 4.51 -6.76
N ARG A 58 8.11 4.35 -7.95
CA ARG A 58 8.71 4.86 -9.19
C ARG A 58 8.79 6.39 -9.22
N ASN A 59 7.79 7.07 -8.67
CA ASN A 59 7.79 8.53 -8.56
C ASN A 59 8.92 9.01 -7.64
N ILE A 60 9.13 8.34 -6.52
CA ILE A 60 10.24 8.65 -5.61
C ILE A 60 11.58 8.43 -6.32
N ARG A 61 11.72 7.36 -7.10
CA ARG A 61 12.91 7.14 -7.92
C ARG A 61 13.16 8.29 -8.89
N ARG A 62 12.13 8.76 -9.57
CA ARG A 62 12.26 9.90 -10.50
C ARG A 62 12.72 11.15 -9.79
N GLU A 63 12.12 11.45 -8.65
CA GLU A 63 12.51 12.61 -7.83
C GLU A 63 13.98 12.51 -7.38
N ALA A 64 14.40 11.33 -6.95
CA ALA A 64 15.79 11.10 -6.55
C ALA A 64 16.75 11.31 -7.73
N ASN A 65 16.40 10.77 -8.91
CA ASN A 65 17.21 10.95 -10.12
C ASN A 65 17.28 12.41 -10.58
N GLU A 66 16.18 13.15 -10.46
CA GLU A 66 16.15 14.59 -10.75
C GLU A 66 17.07 15.37 -9.80
N GLU A 67 17.05 15.02 -8.52
CA GLU A 67 17.92 15.64 -7.54
C GLU A 67 19.40 15.35 -7.82
N LEU A 68 19.73 14.12 -8.23
CA LEU A 68 21.08 13.74 -8.65
C LEU A 68 21.55 14.56 -9.85
N LYS A 69 20.68 14.81 -10.81
CA LYS A 69 21.00 15.66 -11.98
C LYS A 69 21.26 17.09 -11.59
N LYS A 70 20.52 17.63 -10.63
CA LYS A 70 20.75 18.97 -10.08
C LYS A 70 22.11 19.06 -9.40
N LEU A 71 22.46 18.06 -8.59
CA LEU A 71 23.76 18.00 -7.90
C LEU A 71 24.91 17.91 -8.90
N LEU A 72 24.75 17.15 -9.98
CA LEU A 72 25.73 17.06 -11.05
C LEU A 72 25.91 18.41 -11.74
N LYS A 73 24.79 19.08 -12.09
CA LYS A 73 24.79 20.37 -12.77
C LYS A 73 25.44 21.46 -11.91
N SER A 74 25.23 21.44 -10.60
CA SER A 74 25.87 22.36 -9.65
C SER A 74 27.31 21.99 -9.32
N LYS A 75 27.82 20.88 -9.86
CA LYS A 75 29.16 20.34 -9.64
C LYS A 75 29.46 19.93 -8.20
N GLU A 76 28.43 19.68 -7.41
CA GLU A 76 28.57 19.13 -6.07
C GLU A 76 28.97 17.65 -6.10
N ILE A 77 28.58 16.94 -7.17
CA ILE A 77 29.00 15.57 -7.45
C ILE A 77 29.57 15.47 -8.87
N GLY A 78 30.44 14.49 -9.11
CA GLY A 78 30.98 14.17 -10.43
C GLY A 78 30.10 13.21 -11.22
N GLU A 79 30.40 13.03 -12.52
CA GLU A 79 29.64 12.14 -13.40
C GLU A 79 29.68 10.67 -12.92
N ASP A 80 30.80 10.20 -12.43
CA ASP A 80 30.95 8.82 -11.94
C ASP A 80 30.16 8.60 -10.66
N GLU A 81 30.14 9.60 -9.78
CA GLU A 81 29.32 9.57 -8.57
C GLU A 81 27.84 9.56 -8.88
N GLU A 82 27.39 10.39 -9.83
CA GLU A 82 26.00 10.40 -10.29
C GLU A 82 25.58 9.03 -10.79
N LYS A 83 26.37 8.40 -11.65
CA LYS A 83 26.10 7.07 -12.19
C LYS A 83 26.02 6.02 -11.09
N SER A 84 26.91 6.09 -10.13
CA SER A 84 26.94 5.17 -8.99
C SER A 84 25.69 5.31 -8.12
N PHE A 85 25.30 6.55 -7.79
CA PHE A 85 24.10 6.83 -7.01
C PHE A 85 22.82 6.45 -7.76
N GLU A 86 22.75 6.73 -9.04
CA GLU A 86 21.61 6.37 -9.89
C GLU A 86 21.43 4.84 -9.92
N LYS A 87 22.52 4.09 -10.02
CA LYS A 87 22.49 2.63 -9.95
C LYS A 87 21.99 2.14 -8.59
N ASN A 88 22.43 2.76 -7.49
CA ASN A 88 21.98 2.43 -6.15
C ASN A 88 20.49 2.72 -5.98
N VAL A 89 20.02 3.86 -6.47
CA VAL A 89 18.59 4.23 -6.45
C VAL A 89 17.78 3.19 -7.22
N GLN A 90 18.26 2.76 -8.39
CA GLN A 90 17.56 1.73 -9.18
C GLN A 90 17.52 0.40 -8.45
N ASN A 91 18.60 -0.03 -7.84
CA ASN A 91 18.66 -1.28 -7.08
C ASN A 91 17.70 -1.28 -5.88
N ILE A 92 17.65 -0.17 -5.14
CA ILE A 92 16.73 0.00 -4.01
C ILE A 92 15.28 -0.03 -4.51
N THR A 93 15.01 0.66 -5.62
CA THR A 93 13.69 0.69 -6.24
C THR A 93 13.23 -0.71 -6.64
N ASP A 94 14.07 -1.45 -7.34
CA ASP A 94 13.76 -2.83 -7.79
C ASP A 94 13.48 -3.75 -6.61
N LYS A 95 14.27 -3.63 -5.55
CA LYS A 95 14.11 -4.42 -4.33
C LYS A 95 12.75 -4.14 -3.66
N HIS A 96 12.36 -2.88 -3.55
CA HIS A 96 11.08 -2.51 -2.95
C HIS A 96 9.89 -2.90 -3.82
N ILE A 97 10.00 -2.79 -5.14
CA ILE A 97 8.96 -3.27 -6.06
C ILE A 97 8.78 -4.78 -5.92
N GLN A 98 9.87 -5.53 -5.85
CA GLN A 98 9.81 -6.97 -5.62
C GLN A 98 9.12 -7.30 -4.29
N THR A 99 9.41 -6.56 -3.24
CA THR A 99 8.76 -6.76 -1.93
C THR A 99 7.26 -6.52 -2.03
N VAL A 100 6.82 -5.50 -2.76
CA VAL A 100 5.38 -5.24 -2.99
C VAL A 100 4.74 -6.42 -3.72
N GLU A 101 5.37 -6.92 -4.79
CA GLU A 101 4.87 -8.06 -5.56
C GLU A 101 4.76 -9.33 -4.72
N GLU A 102 5.75 -9.59 -3.87
CA GLU A 102 5.74 -10.74 -2.96
C GLU A 102 4.60 -10.65 -1.94
N LYS A 103 4.40 -9.47 -1.36
CA LYS A 103 3.32 -9.24 -0.39
C LYS A 103 1.94 -9.35 -1.03
N VAL A 104 1.77 -8.84 -2.24
CA VAL A 104 0.52 -8.97 -3.00
C VAL A 104 0.24 -10.44 -3.31
N SER A 105 1.23 -11.17 -3.80
CA SER A 105 1.10 -12.59 -4.11
C SER A 105 0.76 -13.43 -2.87
N SER A 106 1.44 -13.15 -1.77
CA SER A 106 1.20 -13.83 -0.49
C SER A 106 -0.21 -13.56 0.03
N LYS A 107 -0.66 -12.32 -0.04
CA LYS A 107 -2.02 -11.94 0.40
C LYS A 107 -3.10 -12.52 -0.50
N GLU A 108 -2.85 -12.57 -1.80
CA GLU A 108 -3.77 -13.22 -2.75
C GLU A 108 -3.99 -14.69 -2.39
N LYS A 109 -2.93 -15.40 -2.07
CA LYS A 109 -3.02 -16.80 -1.62
C LYS A 109 -3.82 -16.93 -0.33
N GLU A 110 -3.59 -16.04 0.64
CA GLU A 110 -4.36 -16.02 1.88
C GLU A 110 -5.85 -15.83 1.63
N ILE A 111 -6.21 -14.89 0.76
CA ILE A 111 -7.60 -14.61 0.41
C ILE A 111 -8.26 -15.83 -0.25
N MET A 112 -7.53 -16.58 -1.06
CA MET A 112 -8.05 -17.74 -1.76
C MET A 112 -8.10 -19.02 -0.92
N THR A 113 -7.37 -19.07 0.17
CA THR A 113 -7.15 -20.31 0.93
C THR A 113 -8.22 -20.58 2.00
N ILE A 114 -9.00 -19.61 2.39
CA ILE A 114 -9.98 -19.75 3.51
C ILE A 114 -11.30 -20.31 3.03
#